data_ab72ada898529f916816baa658ae2030
#
_entry.id   ab72ada898529f916816baa658ae2030
#
_cell.length_a   1.000
_cell.length_b   1.000
_cell.length_c   1.000
_cell.angle_alpha   90.00
_cell.angle_beta   90.00
_cell.angle_gamma   90.00
#
_symmetry.space_group_name_H-M   'P 1'
#
loop_
_entity.id
_entity.type
_entity.pdbx_description
1 polymer ?
#
loop_
_entity_poly.entity_id
_entity_poly.type
_entity_poly.pdbx_seq_one_letter_code
_entity_poly.pdbx_strand_id
1 'polypeptide(L)'
;MVVRGPSRRTMLLALSAFALARPSYAETVVDLDWKDLLPEGNLAIPNAMQGLLPHDETNLASQQPVSTGSRKDWNGQTVRLSGFVVPLDYSGTGLTAFMLVPYVGACIHVPPPAANQLVFVTTEKPFEQGSMFDAVTITGMFGTVSIATHLAEVGYALSADRIAPYEG
;
A
#
# COMPACT_ATOMS: atom_id res chain seq x y z
N MET A 1 -50.99 55.78 0.17
CA MET A 1 -50.50 54.47 0.46
C MET A 1 -49.07 54.38 -0.16
N VAL A 2 -48.02 54.61 0.65
CA VAL A 2 -46.62 54.72 0.16
C VAL A 2 -45.94 53.39 0.40
N VAL A 3 -45.63 52.66 -0.68
CA VAL A 3 -44.89 51.39 -0.64
C VAL A 3 -43.41 51.73 -0.52
N ARG A 4 -42.80 51.45 0.66
CA ARG A 4 -41.38 51.59 0.89
C ARG A 4 -40.68 50.34 0.29
N GLY A 5 -39.90 50.56 -0.76
CA GLY A 5 -38.99 49.53 -1.33
C GLY A 5 -37.87 49.18 -0.37
N PRO A 6 -37.28 47.95 -0.48
CA PRO A 6 -36.24 47.48 0.43
C PRO A 6 -34.95 48.29 0.26
N SER A 7 -34.34 48.66 1.39
CA SER A 7 -33.14 49.48 1.46
C SER A 7 -31.92 48.71 0.90
N ARG A 8 -31.00 49.44 0.23
CA ARG A 8 -29.76 48.92 -0.35
C ARG A 8 -28.83 48.17 0.64
N ARG A 9 -29.09 48.29 1.94
CA ARG A 9 -28.34 47.60 3.00
C ARG A 9 -28.80 46.15 3.25
N THR A 10 -30.01 45.78 2.84
CA THR A 10 -30.56 44.44 3.01
C THR A 10 -30.11 43.46 1.89
N MET A 11 -29.60 44.01 0.77
CA MET A 11 -29.20 43.21 -0.38
C MET A 11 -27.74 42.67 -0.30
N LEU A 12 -26.96 43.20 0.65
CA LEU A 12 -25.53 42.78 0.81
C LEU A 12 -25.32 41.64 1.80
N LEU A 13 -26.34 41.17 2.50
CA LEU A 13 -26.26 40.07 3.46
C LEU A 13 -26.73 38.73 2.90
N ALA A 14 -27.22 38.67 1.66
CA ALA A 14 -27.73 37.44 1.05
C ALA A 14 -26.68 36.70 0.17
N LEU A 15 -25.45 37.24 0.01
CA LEU A 15 -24.45 36.70 -0.91
C LEU A 15 -23.31 35.88 -0.24
N SER A 16 -23.36 35.68 1.08
CA SER A 16 -22.26 35.05 1.81
C SER A 16 -22.52 33.62 2.32
N ALA A 17 -23.57 32.94 1.84
CA ALA A 17 -23.88 31.56 2.26
C ALA A 17 -23.76 30.53 1.13
N PHE A 18 -23.00 30.81 0.06
CA PHE A 18 -22.55 29.77 -0.86
C PHE A 18 -21.26 29.19 -0.30
N ALA A 19 -21.36 28.63 0.91
CA ALA A 19 -20.27 27.83 1.49
C ALA A 19 -20.08 26.61 0.59
N LEU A 20 -18.88 26.56 0.04
CA LEU A 20 -18.24 25.50 -0.71
C LEU A 20 -18.54 24.11 -0.11
N ALA A 21 -19.65 23.51 -0.45
CA ALA A 21 -19.85 22.08 -0.33
C ALA A 21 -18.91 21.45 -1.38
N ARG A 22 -17.65 21.17 -0.98
CA ARG A 22 -16.78 20.29 -1.73
C ARG A 22 -17.50 18.95 -1.78
N PRO A 23 -17.78 18.40 -2.98
CA PRO A 23 -18.28 17.05 -3.05
C PRO A 23 -17.22 16.17 -2.38
N SER A 24 -17.56 15.56 -1.25
CA SER A 24 -16.79 14.48 -0.67
C SER A 24 -17.01 13.30 -1.60
N TYR A 25 -16.13 13.15 -2.59
CA TYR A 25 -16.04 11.87 -3.30
C TYR A 25 -15.59 10.87 -2.24
N ALA A 26 -16.48 9.96 -1.87
CA ALA A 26 -16.07 8.79 -1.12
C ALA A 26 -15.05 8.06 -2.01
N GLU A 27 -13.79 8.12 -1.64
CA GLU A 27 -12.71 7.43 -2.34
C GLU A 27 -13.01 5.94 -2.27
N THR A 28 -13.22 5.32 -3.44
CA THR A 28 -13.53 3.90 -3.51
C THR A 28 -12.26 3.13 -3.23
N VAL A 29 -12.21 2.43 -2.11
CA VAL A 29 -11.10 1.55 -1.74
C VAL A 29 -11.30 0.20 -2.42
N VAL A 30 -10.28 -0.27 -3.14
CA VAL A 30 -10.27 -1.59 -3.79
C VAL A 30 -9.59 -2.58 -2.85
N ASP A 31 -10.29 -3.63 -2.44
CA ASP A 31 -9.71 -4.73 -1.68
C ASP A 31 -8.94 -5.65 -2.62
N LEU A 32 -7.64 -5.86 -2.37
CA LEU A 32 -6.76 -6.69 -3.17
C LEU A 32 -6.27 -7.90 -2.37
N ASP A 33 -6.18 -9.02 -3.08
CA ASP A 33 -5.43 -10.20 -2.65
C ASP A 33 -4.09 -10.28 -3.39
N TRP A 34 -3.12 -10.99 -2.83
CA TRP A 34 -1.81 -11.21 -3.46
C TRP A 34 -1.90 -11.87 -4.84
N LYS A 35 -2.90 -12.72 -5.06
CA LYS A 35 -3.17 -13.33 -6.38
C LYS A 35 -3.53 -12.31 -7.44
N ASP A 36 -4.17 -11.20 -7.05
CA ASP A 36 -4.60 -10.15 -7.97
C ASP A 36 -3.41 -9.39 -8.56
N LEU A 37 -2.27 -9.36 -7.84
CA LEU A 37 -1.04 -8.71 -8.28
C LEU A 37 -0.31 -9.49 -9.39
N LEU A 38 -0.67 -10.75 -9.62
CA LEU A 38 -0.08 -11.57 -10.67
C LEU A 38 -0.73 -11.26 -12.03
N PRO A 39 0.05 -11.20 -13.12
CA PRO A 39 -0.51 -11.21 -14.47
C PRO A 39 -1.41 -12.42 -14.70
N GLU A 40 -2.42 -12.27 -15.54
CA GLU A 40 -3.36 -13.35 -15.86
C GLU A 40 -2.62 -14.61 -16.35
N GLY A 41 -3.04 -15.76 -15.86
CA GLY A 41 -2.43 -17.05 -16.20
C GLY A 41 -1.22 -17.45 -15.36
N ASN A 42 -0.72 -16.59 -14.47
CA ASN A 42 0.34 -16.92 -13.54
C ASN A 42 -0.24 -17.37 -12.19
N LEU A 43 0.26 -18.50 -11.69
CA LEU A 43 -0.11 -18.99 -10.37
C LEU A 43 0.94 -18.53 -9.36
N ALA A 44 0.49 -17.97 -8.24
CA ALA A 44 1.36 -17.78 -7.08
C ALA A 44 1.88 -19.17 -6.63
N ILE A 45 3.19 -19.27 -6.33
CA ILE A 45 3.71 -20.48 -5.69
C ILE A 45 3.06 -20.55 -4.30
N PRO A 46 2.34 -21.65 -3.98
CA PRO A 46 1.72 -21.79 -2.66
C PRO A 46 2.78 -21.65 -1.55
N ASN A 47 2.45 -20.92 -0.48
CA ASN A 47 3.37 -20.67 0.64
C ASN A 47 3.98 -21.98 1.21
N ALA A 48 3.20 -23.07 1.22
CA ALA A 48 3.66 -24.39 1.66
C ALA A 48 4.79 -24.98 0.78
N MET A 49 4.91 -24.56 -0.48
CA MET A 49 5.94 -25.05 -1.41
C MET A 49 7.22 -24.22 -1.38
N GLN A 50 7.17 -23.00 -0.88
CA GLN A 50 8.33 -22.10 -0.85
C GLN A 50 9.39 -22.57 0.15
N GLY A 51 8.98 -23.17 1.27
CA GLY A 51 9.89 -23.78 2.25
C GLY A 51 10.55 -25.09 1.80
N LEU A 52 10.17 -25.64 0.64
CA LEU A 52 10.74 -26.86 0.06
C LEU A 52 11.82 -26.59 -1.00
N LEU A 53 12.06 -25.32 -1.33
CA LEU A 53 13.14 -24.97 -2.26
C LEU A 53 14.50 -25.22 -1.61
N PRO A 54 15.48 -25.76 -2.33
CA PRO A 54 16.83 -25.97 -1.79
C PRO A 54 17.40 -24.64 -1.30
N HIS A 55 17.83 -24.59 -0.06
CA HIS A 55 18.57 -23.45 0.48
C HIS A 55 20.03 -23.58 0.03
N ASP A 56 20.43 -22.74 -0.91
CA ASP A 56 21.84 -22.53 -1.23
C ASP A 56 22.38 -21.45 -0.26
N GLU A 57 23.64 -21.57 0.16
CA GLU A 57 24.30 -20.60 1.07
C GLU A 57 24.58 -19.23 0.40
N THR A 58 24.08 -19.01 -0.82
CA THR A 58 24.18 -17.74 -1.53
C THR A 58 23.27 -16.68 -0.91
N ASN A 59 23.55 -15.40 -1.17
CA ASN A 59 22.73 -14.30 -0.72
C ASN A 59 21.26 -14.48 -1.13
N LEU A 60 20.32 -14.42 -0.18
CA LEU A 60 18.90 -14.65 -0.42
C LEU A 60 18.32 -13.75 -1.54
N ALA A 61 18.80 -12.51 -1.65
CA ALA A 61 18.38 -11.61 -2.71
C ALA A 61 18.70 -12.14 -4.13
N SER A 62 19.81 -12.89 -4.28
CA SER A 62 20.19 -13.49 -5.57
C SER A 62 19.32 -14.69 -5.97
N GLN A 63 18.52 -15.21 -5.05
CA GLN A 63 17.62 -16.36 -5.26
C GLN A 63 16.19 -15.89 -5.60
N GLN A 64 15.97 -14.58 -5.77
CA GLN A 64 14.66 -14.07 -6.13
C GLN A 64 14.23 -14.60 -7.51
N PRO A 65 13.03 -15.20 -7.62
CA PRO A 65 12.50 -15.64 -8.91
C PRO A 65 12.29 -14.46 -9.86
N VAL A 66 12.52 -14.71 -11.16
CA VAL A 66 12.26 -13.71 -12.19
C VAL A 66 10.76 -13.38 -12.20
N SER A 67 10.45 -12.08 -12.16
CA SER A 67 9.08 -11.61 -12.24
C SER A 67 8.51 -11.83 -13.65
N THR A 68 7.26 -12.26 -13.70
CA THR A 68 6.50 -12.41 -14.96
C THR A 68 5.85 -11.11 -15.43
N GLY A 69 6.19 -9.99 -14.80
CA GLY A 69 5.62 -8.65 -15.04
C GLY A 69 4.71 -8.20 -13.93
N SER A 70 4.27 -6.94 -13.99
CA SER A 70 3.40 -6.30 -13.01
C SER A 70 2.11 -5.80 -13.66
N ARG A 71 0.99 -5.89 -12.95
CA ARG A 71 -0.30 -5.36 -13.39
C ARG A 71 -0.38 -3.85 -13.09
N LYS A 72 -1.07 -3.11 -13.97
CA LYS A 72 -1.21 -1.65 -13.85
C LYS A 72 -2.64 -1.20 -13.57
N ASP A 73 -3.54 -2.15 -13.37
CA ASP A 73 -4.99 -1.92 -13.27
C ASP A 73 -5.36 -1.00 -12.10
N TRP A 74 -4.55 -1.00 -11.05
CA TRP A 74 -4.82 -0.22 -9.85
C TRP A 74 -3.89 0.99 -9.66
N ASN A 75 -3.13 1.37 -10.70
CA ASN A 75 -2.25 2.54 -10.62
C ASN A 75 -3.04 3.81 -10.32
N GLY A 76 -2.65 4.52 -9.24
CA GLY A 76 -3.30 5.74 -8.79
C GLY A 76 -4.64 5.51 -8.10
N GLN A 77 -5.00 4.27 -7.77
CA GLN A 77 -6.18 3.95 -6.98
C GLN A 77 -5.81 3.74 -5.52
N THR A 78 -6.75 4.05 -4.62
CA THR A 78 -6.64 3.68 -3.22
C THR A 78 -7.03 2.22 -3.06
N VAL A 79 -6.09 1.42 -2.57
CA VAL A 79 -6.29 -0.02 -2.36
C VAL A 79 -6.17 -0.39 -0.89
N ARG A 80 -6.64 -1.58 -0.56
CA ARG A 80 -6.41 -2.23 0.73
C ARG A 80 -5.76 -3.58 0.48
N LEU A 81 -4.62 -3.82 1.14
CA LEU A 81 -3.87 -5.06 1.03
C LEU A 81 -3.35 -5.48 2.40
N SER A 82 -3.43 -6.76 2.72
CA SER A 82 -2.91 -7.33 3.96
C SER A 82 -1.65 -8.15 3.71
N GLY A 83 -0.71 -8.13 4.67
CA GLY A 83 0.54 -8.86 4.56
C GLY A 83 1.41 -8.71 5.81
N PHE A 84 2.67 -9.13 5.69
CA PHE A 84 3.64 -9.08 6.77
C PHE A 84 4.67 -8.00 6.52
N VAL A 85 5.08 -7.30 7.59
CA VAL A 85 6.02 -6.18 7.52
C VAL A 85 7.46 -6.68 7.56
N VAL A 86 8.27 -6.27 6.57
CA VAL A 86 9.72 -6.44 6.56
C VAL A 86 10.36 -5.04 6.58
N PRO A 87 10.97 -4.63 7.69
CA PRO A 87 11.49 -3.28 7.86
C PRO A 87 12.59 -2.93 6.86
N LEU A 88 12.59 -1.68 6.38
CA LEU A 88 13.66 -1.13 5.53
C LEU A 88 14.27 0.14 6.11
N ASP A 89 13.46 1.07 6.59
CA ASP A 89 13.93 2.36 7.08
C ASP A 89 13.10 2.84 8.27
N TYR A 90 13.76 3.60 9.17
CA TYR A 90 13.21 4.08 10.42
C TYR A 90 13.37 5.59 10.57
N SER A 91 12.43 6.20 11.30
CA SER A 91 12.59 7.52 11.92
C SER A 91 12.31 7.40 13.42
N GLY A 92 13.36 7.49 14.22
CA GLY A 92 13.29 7.14 15.64
C GLY A 92 13.00 5.65 15.82
N THR A 93 11.90 5.30 16.51
CA THR A 93 11.44 3.92 16.72
C THR A 93 10.42 3.44 15.71
N GLY A 94 9.86 4.35 14.92
CA GLY A 94 8.82 4.03 13.95
C GLY A 94 9.35 3.82 12.53
N LEU A 95 8.74 2.90 11.79
CA LEU A 95 9.02 2.61 10.39
C LEU A 95 8.48 3.71 9.48
N THR A 96 9.31 4.20 8.56
CA THR A 96 8.93 5.13 7.49
C THR A 96 8.87 4.45 6.14
N ALA A 97 9.63 3.35 5.98
CA ALA A 97 9.57 2.50 4.79
C ALA A 97 9.78 1.03 5.17
N PHE A 98 9.03 0.16 4.49
CA PHE A 98 9.11 -1.29 4.68
C PHE A 98 8.62 -2.03 3.43
N MET A 99 8.95 -3.31 3.32
CA MET A 99 8.29 -4.18 2.35
C MET A 99 7.08 -4.86 3.01
N LEU A 100 5.98 -4.92 2.27
CA LEU A 100 4.85 -5.78 2.57
C LEU A 100 5.02 -7.07 1.76
N VAL A 101 4.92 -8.22 2.42
CA VAL A 101 5.15 -9.54 1.84
C VAL A 101 3.98 -10.48 2.13
N PRO A 102 3.74 -11.51 1.28
CA PRO A 102 2.56 -12.39 1.40
C PRO A 102 2.67 -13.45 2.49
N TYR A 103 3.86 -13.71 3.02
CA TYR A 103 4.07 -14.75 4.03
C TYR A 103 5.19 -14.39 5.00
N VAL A 104 5.13 -14.97 6.18
CA VAL A 104 6.11 -14.77 7.25
C VAL A 104 7.50 -15.27 6.83
N GLY A 105 8.54 -14.47 7.13
CA GLY A 105 9.93 -14.85 6.92
C GLY A 105 10.48 -14.59 5.53
N ALA A 106 9.65 -14.15 4.58
CA ALA A 106 10.10 -13.72 3.25
C ALA A 106 11.24 -12.70 3.36
N CYS A 107 12.22 -12.79 2.48
CA CYS A 107 13.38 -11.90 2.37
C CYS A 107 14.38 -11.94 3.55
N ILE A 108 14.08 -12.64 4.65
CA ILE A 108 14.96 -12.72 5.83
C ILE A 108 15.39 -14.15 6.13
N HIS A 109 14.45 -15.09 6.13
CA HIS A 109 14.72 -16.50 6.44
C HIS A 109 14.54 -17.43 5.25
N VAL A 110 13.81 -16.99 4.24
CA VAL A 110 13.62 -17.67 2.97
C VAL A 110 13.82 -16.68 1.82
N PRO A 111 14.15 -17.16 0.60
CA PRO A 111 14.31 -16.29 -0.55
C PRO A 111 13.10 -15.38 -0.76
N PRO A 112 13.31 -14.15 -1.26
CA PRO A 112 12.19 -13.25 -1.56
C PRO A 112 11.30 -13.87 -2.65
N PRO A 113 9.99 -13.59 -2.61
CA PRO A 113 9.11 -13.90 -3.73
C PRO A 113 9.47 -13.06 -4.96
N ALA A 114 8.88 -13.37 -6.12
CA ALA A 114 9.07 -12.59 -7.33
C ALA A 114 8.68 -11.12 -7.10
N ALA A 115 9.28 -10.19 -7.84
CA ALA A 115 9.09 -8.75 -7.64
C ALA A 115 7.60 -8.32 -7.68
N ASN A 116 6.76 -9.00 -8.46
CA ASN A 116 5.32 -8.76 -8.53
C ASN A 116 4.52 -9.36 -7.35
N GLN A 117 5.19 -9.88 -6.33
CA GLN A 117 4.64 -10.32 -5.05
C GLN A 117 5.30 -9.57 -3.88
N LEU A 118 5.87 -8.40 -4.17
CA LEU A 118 6.47 -7.50 -3.18
C LEU A 118 5.93 -6.09 -3.38
N VAL A 119 5.56 -5.42 -2.28
CA VAL A 119 5.08 -4.04 -2.27
C VAL A 119 5.99 -3.20 -1.39
N PHE A 120 6.60 -2.16 -1.96
CA PHE A 120 7.34 -1.15 -1.20
C PHE A 120 6.36 -0.17 -0.59
N VAL A 121 6.33 -0.09 0.72
CA VAL A 121 5.41 0.78 1.46
C VAL A 121 6.16 1.95 2.06
N THR A 122 5.62 3.16 1.87
CA THR A 122 6.05 4.38 2.57
C THR A 122 4.90 4.93 3.40
N THR A 123 5.21 5.60 4.50
CA THR A 123 4.23 6.28 5.34
C THR A 123 4.76 7.62 5.85
N GLU A 124 3.91 8.65 5.84
CA GLU A 124 4.27 9.97 6.39
C GLU A 124 4.35 9.94 7.92
N LYS A 125 3.49 9.14 8.56
CA LYS A 125 3.50 8.94 10.01
C LYS A 125 4.25 7.67 10.33
N PRO A 126 5.39 7.74 11.07
CA PRO A 126 6.13 6.55 11.44
C PRO A 126 5.23 5.50 12.09
N PHE A 127 5.27 4.26 11.59
CA PHE A 127 4.49 3.14 12.11
C PHE A 127 5.26 2.43 13.22
N GLU A 128 4.69 2.38 14.42
CA GLU A 128 5.26 1.65 15.54
C GLU A 128 4.98 0.16 15.37
N GLN A 129 6.03 -0.60 15.04
CA GLN A 129 5.94 -2.04 14.89
C GLN A 129 5.99 -2.73 16.25
N GLY A 130 5.06 -3.62 16.53
CA GLY A 130 4.98 -4.36 17.80
C GLY A 130 5.92 -5.55 17.85
N SER A 131 6.08 -6.27 16.74
CA SER A 131 6.96 -7.44 16.62
C SER A 131 7.56 -7.55 15.21
N MET A 132 8.60 -8.37 15.07
CA MET A 132 9.14 -8.72 13.76
C MET A 132 8.08 -9.52 12.97
N PHE A 133 7.83 -9.12 11.72
CA PHE A 133 6.77 -9.69 10.87
C PHE A 133 5.35 -9.48 11.36
N ASP A 134 5.02 -8.30 11.88
CA ASP A 134 3.65 -7.96 12.17
C ASP A 134 2.77 -8.15 10.94
N ALA A 135 1.63 -8.82 11.15
CA ALA A 135 0.59 -8.91 10.14
C ALA A 135 -0.25 -7.63 10.18
N VAL A 136 -0.29 -6.92 9.04
CA VAL A 136 -0.99 -5.64 8.92
C VAL A 136 -1.92 -5.60 7.72
N THR A 137 -2.91 -4.72 7.80
CA THR A 137 -3.72 -4.30 6.67
C THR A 137 -3.41 -2.84 6.36
N ILE A 138 -3.00 -2.56 5.13
CA ILE A 138 -2.61 -1.23 4.67
C ILE A 138 -3.63 -0.72 3.68
N THR A 139 -4.06 0.53 3.85
CA THR A 139 -4.87 1.26 2.89
C THR A 139 -4.09 2.46 2.41
N GLY A 140 -4.04 2.69 1.10
CA GLY A 140 -3.32 3.82 0.52
C GLY A 140 -3.23 3.78 -1.00
N MET A 141 -2.57 4.78 -1.57
CA MET A 141 -2.40 4.91 -3.01
C MET A 141 -1.42 3.87 -3.55
N PHE A 142 -1.83 3.13 -4.57
CA PHE A 142 -1.09 2.02 -5.16
C PHE A 142 -0.50 2.37 -6.52
N GLY A 143 0.65 1.79 -6.84
CA GLY A 143 1.29 1.97 -8.13
C GLY A 143 2.29 0.88 -8.49
N THR A 144 2.54 0.75 -9.79
CA THR A 144 3.58 -0.12 -10.34
C THR A 144 4.91 0.62 -10.32
N VAL A 145 5.96 -0.04 -9.84
CA VAL A 145 7.32 0.49 -9.77
C VAL A 145 8.34 -0.58 -10.17
N SER A 146 9.61 -0.18 -10.27
CA SER A 146 10.74 -1.11 -10.31
C SER A 146 11.81 -0.52 -9.39
N ILE A 147 11.86 -1.05 -8.17
CA ILE A 147 12.78 -0.59 -7.13
C ILE A 147 13.65 -1.76 -6.69
N ALA A 148 14.98 -1.58 -6.75
CA ALA A 148 15.91 -2.50 -6.13
C ALA A 148 16.18 -2.05 -4.68
N THR A 149 15.88 -2.92 -3.73
CA THR A 149 16.25 -2.76 -2.32
C THR A 149 17.48 -3.62 -2.01
N HIS A 150 18.03 -3.50 -0.81
CA HIS A 150 19.12 -4.40 -0.37
C HIS A 150 18.66 -5.84 -0.10
N LEU A 151 17.35 -6.10 -0.07
CA LEU A 151 16.75 -7.42 0.17
C LEU A 151 16.19 -8.06 -1.10
N ALA A 152 15.60 -7.27 -2.02
CA ALA A 152 14.93 -7.79 -3.21
C ALA A 152 14.62 -6.68 -4.21
N GLU A 153 14.28 -7.06 -5.45
CA GLU A 153 13.59 -6.21 -6.41
C GLU A 153 12.09 -6.21 -6.11
N VAL A 154 11.45 -5.02 -6.21
CA VAL A 154 10.05 -4.80 -5.86
C VAL A 154 9.29 -4.27 -7.07
N GLY A 155 8.13 -4.85 -7.36
CA GLY A 155 7.32 -4.51 -8.54
C GLY A 155 6.18 -3.52 -8.28
N TYR A 156 5.85 -3.24 -7.01
CA TYR A 156 4.76 -2.35 -6.61
C TYR A 156 5.17 -1.42 -5.48
N ALA A 157 4.51 -0.26 -5.40
CA ALA A 157 4.60 0.65 -4.28
C ALA A 157 3.21 1.01 -3.73
N LEU A 158 3.16 1.33 -2.45
CA LEU A 158 1.98 1.79 -1.76
C LEU A 158 2.35 2.93 -0.82
N SER A 159 1.76 4.12 -1.06
CA SER A 159 1.84 5.24 -0.12
C SER A 159 0.72 5.08 0.90
N ALA A 160 1.07 4.72 2.14
CA ALA A 160 0.10 4.34 3.15
C ALA A 160 -0.57 5.57 3.79
N ASP A 161 -1.90 5.63 3.70
CA ASP A 161 -2.75 6.56 4.45
C ASP A 161 -3.11 5.99 5.83
N ARG A 162 -3.28 4.65 5.89
CA ARG A 162 -3.63 3.93 7.10
C ARG A 162 -2.93 2.57 7.15
N ILE A 163 -2.36 2.27 8.32
CA ILE A 163 -1.83 0.95 8.68
C ILE A 163 -2.58 0.48 9.94
N ALA A 164 -3.12 -0.73 9.92
CA ALA A 164 -3.83 -1.33 11.03
C ALA A 164 -3.37 -2.78 11.24
N PRO A 165 -3.43 -3.34 12.45
CA PRO A 165 -3.24 -4.77 12.66
C PRO A 165 -4.20 -5.56 11.76
N TYR A 166 -3.74 -6.72 11.28
CA TYR A 166 -4.60 -7.63 10.53
C TYR A 166 -5.59 -8.31 11.47
N GLU A 167 -6.87 -8.16 11.18
CA GLU A 167 -7.96 -8.84 11.85
C GLU A 167 -8.45 -9.95 10.92
N GLY A 168 -7.90 -11.18 11.10
CA GLY A 168 -8.19 -12.34 10.28
C GLY A 168 -9.56 -12.96 10.52
#